data_7eecd05d979a052864dd5104245e5a5f
#
_entry.id   7eecd05d979a052864dd5104245e5a5f
#
_cell.length_a   1.000
_cell.length_b   1.000
_cell.length_c   1.000
_cell.angle_alpha   90.00
_cell.angle_beta   90.00
_cell.angle_gamma   90.00
#
_symmetry.space_group_name_H-M   'P 1'
#
loop_
_entity.id
_entity.type
_entity.pdbx_description
1 polymer ?
#
loop_
_entity_poly.entity_id
_entity_poly.type
_entity_poly.pdbx_seq_one_letter_code
_entity_poly.pdbx_strand_id
1 'polypeptide(L)'
;MLTSEYTRPLVGKPYYSNAGIIKVYDRSNRDYYVGEVIFERFDEQNFQYVFKPYWNYIDQIPTGLFQGIPGINMEIRREAYYRVNMTPTFISMRTPGESRENVRELMASVGLDYYDRFEWLLRSEMRCGDDNLFVVRKPRDIQRIRGWENIRNRHFHPSDVVEIYSFADMQSSNARLVEDMFRLLQSGVQIYIISEDRYLGYDERKAMLYLLRNMLECIDRNNRLRREEGIEEAKRNGRYAGRKPIELDDQLLKQVAIAFLNNRISEQEAMSRLGINSRSTFYRRIRAFR
;
A
#
# COMPACT_ATOMS: atom_id res chain seq x y z
N MET A 1 -28.59 -0.15 7.93
CA MET A 1 -27.20 -0.59 8.24
C MET A 1 -26.35 0.66 8.34
N LEU A 2 -25.99 1.06 9.56
CA LEU A 2 -25.03 2.14 9.79
C LEU A 2 -23.64 1.57 9.44
N THR A 3 -23.20 1.76 8.21
CA THR A 3 -21.80 1.54 7.84
C THR A 3 -20.97 2.47 8.71
N SER A 4 -20.08 1.92 9.53
CA SER A 4 -19.19 2.73 10.34
C SER A 4 -18.34 3.59 9.41
N GLU A 5 -18.71 4.86 9.27
CA GLU A 5 -18.07 5.84 8.37
C GLU A 5 -16.62 6.16 8.78
N TYR A 6 -16.17 5.58 9.89
CA TYR A 6 -14.81 5.73 10.38
C TYR A 6 -14.02 4.46 10.18
N THR A 7 -13.17 4.46 9.16
CA THR A 7 -12.19 3.40 8.94
C THR A 7 -10.89 3.79 9.64
N ARG A 8 -10.28 2.87 10.37
CA ARG A 8 -8.96 3.08 10.95
C ARG A 8 -7.94 3.24 9.82
N PRO A 9 -7.01 4.22 9.92
CA PRO A 9 -5.99 4.39 8.91
C PRO A 9 -5.10 3.15 8.79
N LEU A 10 -4.62 2.90 7.59
CA LEU A 10 -3.55 1.93 7.38
C LEU A 10 -2.27 2.45 8.05
N VAL A 11 -1.54 1.54 8.69
CA VAL A 11 -0.31 1.84 9.39
C VAL A 11 0.88 1.42 8.53
N GLY A 12 1.91 2.25 8.47
CA GLY A 12 3.13 1.97 7.72
C GLY A 12 3.49 3.12 6.79
N LYS A 13 4.55 2.93 6.00
CA LYS A 13 5.00 3.91 5.02
C LYS A 13 4.44 3.53 3.64
N PRO A 14 3.59 4.37 3.01
CA PRO A 14 3.10 4.09 1.67
C PRO A 14 4.27 4.11 0.67
N TYR A 15 4.25 3.23 -0.31
CA TYR A 15 5.24 3.28 -1.40
C TYR A 15 4.88 4.32 -2.46
N TYR A 16 3.63 4.77 -2.48
CA TYR A 16 3.13 5.80 -3.37
C TYR A 16 2.23 6.76 -2.59
N SER A 17 2.42 8.05 -2.78
CA SER A 17 1.57 9.09 -2.18
C SER A 17 1.42 10.26 -3.14
N ASN A 18 0.21 10.77 -3.26
CA ASN A 18 -0.11 11.94 -4.06
C ASN A 18 -1.14 12.80 -3.33
N ALA A 19 -1.11 14.12 -3.54
CA ALA A 19 -1.95 15.03 -2.80
C ALA A 19 -2.52 16.15 -3.68
N GLY A 20 -3.76 16.53 -3.37
CA GLY A 20 -4.45 17.65 -3.99
C GLY A 20 -5.13 18.55 -2.97
N ILE A 21 -5.35 19.78 -3.35
CA ILE A 21 -6.11 20.76 -2.58
C ILE A 21 -7.54 20.79 -3.08
N ILE A 22 -8.49 20.56 -2.19
CA ILE A 22 -9.92 20.67 -2.47
C ILE A 22 -10.29 22.13 -2.33
N LYS A 23 -10.95 22.64 -3.35
CA LYS A 23 -11.49 24.00 -3.41
C LYS A 23 -12.96 23.99 -3.75
N VAL A 24 -13.67 25.03 -3.36
CA VAL A 24 -15.03 25.32 -3.83
C VAL A 24 -15.02 26.67 -4.54
N TYR A 25 -15.76 26.78 -5.66
CA TYR A 25 -15.87 28.03 -6.41
C TYR A 25 -17.29 28.61 -6.32
N ASP A 26 -17.36 29.93 -6.30
CA ASP A 26 -18.63 30.65 -6.37
C ASP A 26 -19.03 30.96 -7.82
N ARG A 27 -20.20 31.58 -7.98
CA ARG A 27 -20.70 32.00 -9.30
C ARG A 27 -19.83 33.04 -10.02
N SER A 28 -18.95 33.69 -9.27
CA SER A 28 -17.98 34.67 -9.79
C SER A 28 -16.61 34.02 -10.07
N ASN A 29 -16.51 32.69 -10.04
CA ASN A 29 -15.28 31.92 -10.16
C ASN A 29 -14.21 32.25 -9.09
N ARG A 30 -14.61 32.77 -7.93
CA ARG A 30 -13.70 32.91 -6.79
C ARG A 30 -13.57 31.57 -6.09
N ASP A 31 -12.34 31.17 -5.79
CA ASP A 31 -12.03 29.93 -5.13
C ASP A 31 -11.86 30.11 -3.63
N TYR A 32 -12.34 29.13 -2.86
CA TYR A 32 -12.14 29.03 -1.42
C TYR A 32 -11.51 27.68 -1.09
N TYR A 33 -10.58 27.65 -0.14
CA TYR A 33 -9.93 26.43 0.31
C TYR A 33 -10.86 25.62 1.23
N VAL A 34 -11.00 24.34 0.94
CA VAL A 34 -11.80 23.40 1.74
C VAL A 34 -10.90 22.46 2.53
N GLY A 35 -9.84 21.95 1.93
CA GLY A 35 -8.97 20.99 2.58
C GLY A 35 -7.98 20.35 1.63
N GLU A 36 -7.37 19.29 2.10
CA GLU A 36 -6.45 18.46 1.33
C GLU A 36 -7.03 17.06 1.18
N VAL A 37 -6.84 16.45 0.03
CA VAL A 37 -7.06 15.03 -0.18
C VAL A 37 -5.75 14.37 -0.57
N ILE A 38 -5.41 13.28 0.12
CA ILE A 38 -4.18 12.52 -0.10
C ILE A 38 -4.58 11.11 -0.50
N PHE A 39 -3.98 10.59 -1.55
CA PHE A 39 -4.06 9.19 -1.92
C PHE A 39 -2.75 8.50 -1.55
N GLU A 40 -2.84 7.40 -0.81
CA GLU A 40 -1.70 6.63 -0.35
C GLU A 40 -1.90 5.16 -0.71
N ARG A 41 -0.86 4.51 -1.25
CA ARG A 41 -0.86 3.09 -1.56
C ARG A 41 0.28 2.41 -0.82
N PHE A 42 -0.04 1.31 -0.13
CA PHE A 42 0.89 0.54 0.71
C PHE A 42 1.34 -0.75 0.03
N ASP A 43 0.45 -1.37 -0.76
CA ASP A 43 0.71 -2.52 -1.61
C ASP A 43 -0.34 -2.62 -2.75
N GLU A 44 -0.43 -3.75 -3.44
CA GLU A 44 -1.38 -3.93 -4.56
C GLU A 44 -2.85 -3.85 -4.13
N GLN A 45 -3.17 -4.25 -2.90
CA GLN A 45 -4.54 -4.35 -2.40
C GLN A 45 -4.86 -3.25 -1.39
N ASN A 46 -3.84 -2.72 -0.71
CA ASN A 46 -4.01 -1.80 0.39
C ASN A 46 -3.68 -0.37 -0.01
N PHE A 47 -4.71 0.45 -0.01
CA PHE A 47 -4.64 1.88 -0.28
C PHE A 47 -5.63 2.65 0.58
N GLN A 48 -5.41 3.95 0.71
CA GLN A 48 -6.36 4.82 1.39
C GLN A 48 -6.42 6.21 0.77
N TYR A 49 -7.57 6.84 0.95
CA TYR A 49 -7.75 8.27 0.76
C TYR A 49 -7.86 8.93 2.13
N VAL A 50 -7.12 10.01 2.33
CA VAL A 50 -7.14 10.81 3.55
C VAL A 50 -7.63 12.20 3.22
N PHE A 51 -8.74 12.63 3.84
CA PHE A 51 -9.27 13.98 3.71
C PHE A 51 -8.92 14.77 4.95
N LYS A 52 -8.21 15.89 4.78
CA LYS A 52 -7.82 16.80 5.85
C LYS A 52 -8.49 18.17 5.66
N PRO A 53 -9.64 18.42 6.29
CA PRO A 53 -10.35 19.68 6.17
C PRO A 53 -9.55 20.84 6.80
N TYR A 54 -9.61 21.98 6.15
CA TYR A 54 -9.08 23.23 6.67
C TYR A 54 -10.19 24.00 7.39
N TRP A 55 -10.56 23.59 8.60
CA TRP A 55 -11.71 24.09 9.33
C TRP A 55 -11.73 25.62 9.42
N ASN A 56 -10.58 26.26 9.68
CA ASN A 56 -10.46 27.71 9.73
C ASN A 56 -10.84 28.40 8.43
N TYR A 57 -10.62 27.76 7.27
CA TYR A 57 -11.01 28.29 5.96
C TYR A 57 -12.46 27.94 5.64
N ILE A 58 -12.90 26.75 5.99
CA ILE A 58 -14.29 26.29 5.78
C ILE A 58 -15.27 27.22 6.50
N ASP A 59 -14.96 27.63 7.73
CA ASP A 59 -15.79 28.53 8.54
C ASP A 59 -15.93 29.94 7.92
N GLN A 60 -15.07 30.30 6.97
CA GLN A 60 -15.10 31.58 6.25
C GLN A 60 -15.78 31.49 4.87
N ILE A 61 -16.16 30.29 4.43
CA ILE A 61 -16.87 30.11 3.15
C ILE A 61 -18.28 30.69 3.27
N PRO A 62 -18.76 31.44 2.24
CA PRO A 62 -20.12 31.96 2.25
C PRO A 62 -21.17 30.88 2.47
N THR A 63 -22.17 31.18 3.30
CA THR A 63 -23.25 30.25 3.65
C THR A 63 -23.95 29.71 2.38
N GLY A 64 -24.14 28.40 2.35
CA GLY A 64 -24.79 27.69 1.22
C GLY A 64 -23.87 27.37 0.02
N LEU A 65 -22.62 27.86 0.03
CA LEU A 65 -21.67 27.55 -1.05
C LEU A 65 -21.00 26.18 -0.85
N PHE A 66 -20.74 25.80 0.38
CA PHE A 66 -20.14 24.52 0.74
C PHE A 66 -21.10 23.70 1.63
N GLN A 67 -21.47 22.52 1.17
CA GLN A 67 -22.41 21.61 1.86
C GLN A 67 -21.71 20.35 2.40
N GLY A 68 -20.40 20.31 2.38
CA GLY A 68 -19.60 19.15 2.76
C GLY A 68 -18.94 18.47 1.55
N ILE A 69 -18.10 17.48 1.83
CA ILE A 69 -17.45 16.65 0.82
C ILE A 69 -18.31 15.39 0.59
N PRO A 70 -18.78 15.11 -0.64
CA PRO A 70 -19.61 13.94 -0.92
C PRO A 70 -19.02 12.64 -0.41
N GLY A 71 -19.80 11.88 0.37
CA GLY A 71 -19.37 10.62 0.98
C GLY A 71 -18.48 10.77 2.22
N ILE A 72 -18.31 11.99 2.74
CA ILE A 72 -17.61 12.25 4.02
C ILE A 72 -18.59 12.89 4.99
N ASN A 73 -18.85 12.25 6.13
CA ASN A 73 -19.63 12.87 7.19
C ASN A 73 -18.78 13.89 7.96
N MET A 74 -19.02 15.16 7.68
CA MET A 74 -18.30 16.28 8.27
C MET A 74 -19.01 16.91 9.47
N GLU A 75 -20.15 16.37 9.92
CA GLU A 75 -20.88 16.85 11.12
C GLU A 75 -20.00 16.74 12.36
N ILE A 76 -19.20 15.67 12.44
CA ILE A 76 -18.19 15.50 13.47
C ILE A 76 -16.86 16.03 12.94
N ARG A 77 -16.42 17.18 13.43
CA ARG A 77 -15.12 17.78 13.02
C ARG A 77 -13.95 16.90 13.48
N ARG A 78 -13.16 16.45 12.53
CA ARG A 78 -11.95 15.65 12.72
C ARG A 78 -10.78 16.31 12.02
N GLU A 79 -9.56 15.99 12.44
CA GLU A 79 -8.34 16.41 11.73
C GLU A 79 -8.21 15.71 10.38
N ALA A 80 -8.67 14.44 10.30
CA ALA A 80 -8.66 13.67 9.07
C ALA A 80 -9.80 12.63 9.02
N TYR A 81 -10.24 12.35 7.81
CA TYR A 81 -11.19 11.27 7.49
C TYR A 81 -10.52 10.29 6.55
N TYR A 82 -10.71 8.99 6.80
CA TYR A 82 -10.04 7.93 6.06
C TYR A 82 -11.05 7.11 5.27
N ARG A 83 -10.68 6.69 4.06
CA ARG A 83 -11.38 5.70 3.24
C ARG A 83 -10.37 4.66 2.79
N VAL A 84 -10.42 3.50 3.43
CA VAL A 84 -9.45 2.41 3.23
C VAL A 84 -10.02 1.41 2.25
N ASN A 85 -9.22 1.04 1.26
CA ASN A 85 -9.52 0.05 0.21
C ASN A 85 -10.81 0.32 -0.57
N MET A 86 -11.22 1.59 -0.63
CA MET A 86 -12.39 2.01 -1.38
C MET A 86 -12.19 3.40 -1.98
N THR A 87 -12.73 3.61 -3.18
CA THR A 87 -12.76 4.93 -3.80
C THR A 87 -13.92 5.74 -3.21
N PRO A 88 -13.66 6.92 -2.60
CA PRO A 88 -14.71 7.77 -2.06
C PRO A 88 -15.66 8.28 -3.14
N THR A 89 -16.92 8.53 -2.78
CA THR A 89 -17.93 9.11 -3.68
C THR A 89 -17.44 10.39 -4.32
N PHE A 90 -16.82 11.28 -3.54
CA PHE A 90 -16.21 12.52 -4.04
C PHE A 90 -15.27 12.30 -5.23
N ILE A 91 -14.42 11.27 -5.17
CA ILE A 91 -13.46 10.94 -6.23
C ILE A 91 -14.17 10.23 -7.39
N SER A 92 -15.05 9.25 -7.11
CA SER A 92 -15.70 8.46 -8.15
C SER A 92 -16.64 9.27 -9.04
N MET A 93 -17.27 10.29 -8.52
CA MET A 93 -18.15 11.20 -9.31
C MET A 93 -17.37 12.07 -10.30
N ARG A 94 -16.07 12.25 -10.09
CA ARG A 94 -15.20 13.14 -10.90
C ARG A 94 -14.23 12.41 -11.80
N THR A 95 -14.19 11.09 -11.72
CA THR A 95 -13.13 10.31 -12.39
C THR A 95 -13.73 9.16 -13.20
N PRO A 96 -13.15 8.82 -14.37
CA PRO A 96 -13.60 7.67 -15.14
C PRO A 96 -13.30 6.36 -14.38
N GLY A 97 -14.21 5.39 -14.51
CA GLY A 97 -13.94 4.01 -14.05
C GLY A 97 -12.92 3.31 -14.96
N GLU A 98 -12.14 2.40 -14.40
CA GLU A 98 -11.12 1.63 -15.14
C GLU A 98 -11.71 0.77 -16.26
N SER A 99 -12.93 0.25 -16.07
CA SER A 99 -13.64 -0.59 -17.03
C SER A 99 -14.31 0.20 -18.16
N ARG A 100 -14.20 1.53 -18.18
CA ARG A 100 -14.80 2.37 -19.21
C ARG A 100 -14.12 2.14 -20.55
N GLU A 101 -14.89 1.98 -21.62
CA GLU A 101 -14.40 1.66 -22.96
C GLU A 101 -13.33 2.64 -23.47
N ASN A 102 -13.56 3.95 -23.26
CA ASN A 102 -12.65 5.00 -23.71
C ASN A 102 -11.68 5.49 -22.62
N VAL A 103 -11.40 4.68 -21.61
CA VAL A 103 -10.53 5.08 -20.47
C VAL A 103 -9.13 5.49 -20.92
N ARG A 104 -8.58 4.81 -21.95
CA ARG A 104 -7.25 5.12 -22.49
C ARG A 104 -7.19 6.52 -23.11
N GLU A 105 -8.20 6.88 -23.89
CA GLU A 105 -8.31 8.20 -24.50
C GLU A 105 -8.43 9.29 -23.45
N LEU A 106 -9.20 9.03 -22.39
CA LEU A 106 -9.34 9.94 -21.27
C LEU A 106 -8.02 10.10 -20.49
N MET A 107 -7.26 9.03 -20.27
CA MET A 107 -5.93 9.14 -19.68
C MET A 107 -4.99 9.93 -20.58
N ALA A 108 -4.93 9.60 -21.87
CA ALA A 108 -4.10 10.29 -22.85
C ALA A 108 -4.43 11.78 -23.00
N SER A 109 -5.70 12.18 -22.87
CA SER A 109 -6.13 13.59 -22.96
C SER A 109 -5.49 14.49 -21.90
N VAL A 110 -5.05 13.92 -20.78
CA VAL A 110 -4.32 14.63 -19.71
C VAL A 110 -2.83 14.24 -19.65
N GLY A 111 -2.32 13.56 -20.69
CA GLY A 111 -0.92 13.15 -20.78
C GLY A 111 -0.54 12.03 -19.83
N LEU A 112 -1.48 11.11 -19.53
CA LEU A 112 -1.21 9.89 -18.78
C LEU A 112 -1.09 8.69 -19.73
N ASP A 113 -0.07 7.89 -19.54
CA ASP A 113 0.21 6.65 -20.27
C ASP A 113 -0.23 5.39 -19.51
N TYR A 114 -0.87 5.56 -18.34
CA TYR A 114 -1.37 4.49 -17.49
C TYR A 114 -2.63 4.94 -16.75
N TYR A 115 -3.37 3.97 -16.20
CA TYR A 115 -4.56 4.27 -15.41
C TYR A 115 -4.17 4.64 -13.97
N ASP A 116 -4.30 5.93 -13.66
CA ASP A 116 -4.28 6.45 -12.30
C ASP A 116 -5.42 7.45 -12.14
N ARG A 117 -6.43 7.02 -11.41
CA ARG A 117 -7.67 7.79 -11.17
C ARG A 117 -7.40 9.11 -10.49
N PHE A 118 -6.55 9.09 -9.46
CA PHE A 118 -6.30 10.29 -8.68
C PHE A 118 -5.38 11.27 -9.41
N GLU A 119 -4.35 10.77 -10.09
CA GLU A 119 -3.48 11.58 -10.94
C GLU A 119 -4.25 12.22 -12.10
N TRP A 120 -5.18 11.45 -12.71
CA TRP A 120 -6.08 11.99 -13.75
C TRP A 120 -6.91 13.14 -13.21
N LEU A 121 -7.51 13.00 -12.00
CA LEU A 121 -8.29 14.05 -11.36
C LEU A 121 -7.47 15.32 -11.15
N LEU A 122 -6.23 15.18 -10.69
CA LEU A 122 -5.33 16.31 -10.45
C LEU A 122 -4.87 17.02 -11.72
N ARG A 123 -4.86 16.33 -12.86
CA ARG A 123 -4.49 16.91 -14.15
C ARG A 123 -5.68 17.51 -14.88
N SER A 124 -6.83 16.88 -14.77
CA SER A 124 -8.06 17.32 -15.43
C SER A 124 -8.76 18.46 -14.70
N GLU A 125 -8.53 18.58 -13.39
CA GLU A 125 -9.27 19.49 -12.49
C GLU A 125 -10.79 19.39 -12.68
N MET A 126 -11.25 18.15 -12.95
CA MET A 126 -12.65 17.90 -13.33
C MET A 126 -13.61 18.37 -12.24
N ARG A 127 -14.59 19.16 -12.65
CA ARG A 127 -15.69 19.65 -11.83
C ARG A 127 -16.90 18.71 -11.99
N CYS A 128 -17.69 18.57 -10.91
CA CYS A 128 -18.95 17.87 -10.94
C CYS A 128 -20.09 18.89 -11.01
N GLY A 129 -21.16 18.55 -11.76
CA GLY A 129 -22.33 19.42 -11.86
C GLY A 129 -23.17 19.47 -10.58
N ASP A 130 -23.01 18.49 -9.69
CA ASP A 130 -23.84 18.37 -8.47
C ASP A 130 -23.29 19.18 -7.29
N ASP A 131 -22.07 19.62 -7.36
CA ASP A 131 -21.42 20.46 -6.35
C ASP A 131 -20.41 21.43 -7.00
N ASN A 132 -19.98 22.44 -6.25
CA ASN A 132 -19.02 23.44 -6.72
C ASN A 132 -17.57 23.07 -6.35
N LEU A 133 -17.31 21.80 -6.04
CA LEU A 133 -16.00 21.35 -5.60
C LEU A 133 -15.14 20.89 -6.77
N PHE A 134 -13.84 21.13 -6.66
CA PHE A 134 -12.83 20.59 -7.55
C PHE A 134 -11.51 20.38 -6.81
N VAL A 135 -10.58 19.65 -7.41
CA VAL A 135 -9.28 19.36 -6.81
C VAL A 135 -8.21 19.89 -7.74
N VAL A 136 -7.29 20.67 -7.17
CA VAL A 136 -6.09 21.11 -7.87
C VAL A 136 -4.87 20.42 -7.26
N ARG A 137 -3.84 20.21 -8.05
CA ARG A 137 -2.60 19.64 -7.55
C ARG A 137 -2.01 20.51 -6.44
N LYS A 138 -1.60 19.90 -5.34
CA LYS A 138 -0.80 20.60 -4.34
C LYS A 138 0.51 21.03 -4.98
N PRO A 139 0.86 22.33 -4.91
CA PRO A 139 2.10 22.82 -5.51
C PRO A 139 3.32 22.04 -5.02
N ARG A 140 4.13 21.59 -5.96
CA ARG A 140 5.37 20.86 -5.71
C ARG A 140 6.30 21.03 -6.91
N ASP A 141 7.59 21.15 -6.65
CA ASP A 141 8.59 21.13 -7.70
C ASP A 141 8.71 19.74 -8.35
N ILE A 142 8.71 19.71 -9.67
CA ILE A 142 8.96 18.48 -10.46
C ILE A 142 10.41 18.10 -10.26
N GLN A 143 10.66 16.89 -9.79
CA GLN A 143 12.00 16.37 -9.62
C GLN A 143 12.36 15.43 -10.78
N ARG A 144 13.51 15.69 -11.41
CA ARG A 144 14.13 14.77 -12.37
C ARG A 144 15.13 13.91 -11.64
N ILE A 145 14.90 12.61 -11.61
CA ILE A 145 15.64 11.65 -10.81
C ILE A 145 16.49 10.80 -11.73
N ARG A 146 17.81 10.91 -11.59
CA ARG A 146 18.80 10.16 -12.35
C ARG A 146 19.61 9.26 -11.44
N GLY A 147 20.10 8.18 -12.02
CA GLY A 147 20.98 7.21 -11.36
C GLY A 147 20.22 6.16 -10.55
N TRP A 148 20.56 4.91 -10.81
CA TRP A 148 19.86 3.76 -10.25
C TRP A 148 19.82 3.74 -8.71
N GLU A 149 20.89 4.14 -8.04
CA GLU A 149 20.97 4.23 -6.59
C GLU A 149 19.95 5.23 -6.01
N ASN A 150 19.71 6.33 -6.73
CA ASN A 150 18.71 7.33 -6.33
C ASN A 150 17.28 6.85 -6.60
N ILE A 151 17.08 5.98 -7.60
CA ILE A 151 15.78 5.44 -7.99
C ILE A 151 15.35 4.35 -7.02
N ARG A 152 16.26 3.47 -6.64
CA ARG A 152 16.03 2.22 -5.93
C ARG A 152 15.32 2.34 -4.57
N ASN A 153 15.64 3.37 -3.79
CA ASN A 153 15.17 3.53 -2.41
C ASN A 153 14.21 4.71 -2.23
N ARG A 154 13.71 5.28 -3.33
CA ARG A 154 12.95 6.51 -3.31
C ARG A 154 11.44 6.28 -3.35
N HIS A 155 10.69 7.17 -2.72
CA HIS A 155 9.28 7.37 -2.99
C HIS A 155 9.12 8.34 -4.15
N PHE A 156 8.35 7.93 -5.14
CA PHE A 156 8.07 8.75 -6.30
C PHE A 156 6.75 9.52 -6.12
N HIS A 157 6.74 10.71 -6.65
CA HIS A 157 5.51 11.44 -6.88
C HIS A 157 5.14 11.33 -8.36
N PRO A 158 3.84 11.24 -8.76
CA PRO A 158 3.45 11.09 -10.16
C PRO A 158 3.94 12.20 -11.10
N SER A 159 4.21 13.39 -10.55
CA SER A 159 4.80 14.49 -11.33
C SER A 159 6.32 14.41 -11.46
N ASP A 160 6.99 13.52 -10.72
CA ASP A 160 8.43 13.32 -10.89
C ASP A 160 8.70 12.60 -12.21
N VAL A 161 9.89 12.81 -12.76
CA VAL A 161 10.37 12.12 -13.95
C VAL A 161 11.59 11.29 -13.57
N VAL A 162 11.53 10.00 -13.77
CA VAL A 162 12.67 9.10 -13.63
C VAL A 162 13.37 9.01 -14.99
N GLU A 163 14.62 9.41 -15.04
CA GLU A 163 15.44 9.34 -16.24
C GLU A 163 16.39 8.15 -16.13
N ILE A 164 16.24 7.18 -17.00
CA ILE A 164 17.13 6.03 -17.15
C ILE A 164 17.79 6.09 -18.52
N TYR A 165 19.03 5.67 -18.62
CA TYR A 165 19.65 5.56 -19.91
C TYR A 165 19.02 4.45 -20.73
N SER A 166 18.99 3.25 -20.17
CA SER A 166 18.22 2.11 -20.66
C SER A 166 17.86 1.19 -19.49
N PHE A 167 16.92 0.27 -19.66
CA PHE A 167 16.64 -0.76 -18.66
C PHE A 167 17.81 -1.74 -18.47
N ALA A 168 18.69 -1.85 -19.45
CA ALA A 168 19.87 -2.71 -19.37
C ALA A 168 20.95 -2.17 -18.42
N ASP A 169 20.94 -0.86 -18.14
CA ASP A 169 21.95 -0.22 -17.28
C ASP A 169 21.61 -0.33 -15.78
N MET A 170 20.50 -0.97 -15.45
CA MET A 170 20.07 -1.19 -14.08
C MET A 170 20.96 -2.26 -13.41
N GLN A 171 21.96 -1.80 -12.65
CA GLN A 171 22.90 -2.68 -11.95
C GLN A 171 22.30 -3.29 -10.71
N SER A 172 21.88 -4.54 -10.76
CA SER A 172 21.37 -5.30 -9.62
C SER A 172 21.52 -6.81 -9.86
N SER A 173 21.44 -7.62 -8.79
CA SER A 173 21.29 -9.07 -8.97
C SER A 173 19.96 -9.38 -9.67
N ASN A 174 19.92 -10.40 -10.52
CA ASN A 174 18.76 -10.67 -11.39
C ASN A 174 17.40 -10.67 -10.66
N ALA A 175 17.30 -11.31 -9.50
CA ALA A 175 16.06 -11.36 -8.73
C ALA A 175 15.66 -9.97 -8.21
N ARG A 176 16.62 -9.22 -7.66
CA ARG A 176 16.40 -7.88 -7.11
C ARG A 176 16.10 -6.86 -8.21
N LEU A 177 16.67 -7.04 -9.40
CA LEU A 177 16.37 -6.21 -10.56
C LEU A 177 14.89 -6.32 -10.95
N VAL A 178 14.34 -7.54 -10.97
CA VAL A 178 12.92 -7.77 -11.30
C VAL A 178 12.02 -7.07 -10.30
N GLU A 179 12.31 -7.17 -9.00
CA GLU A 179 11.55 -6.49 -7.93
C GLU A 179 11.64 -4.96 -8.06
N ASP A 180 12.84 -4.44 -8.27
CA ASP A 180 13.08 -2.99 -8.35
C ASP A 180 12.41 -2.40 -9.60
N MET A 181 12.46 -3.09 -10.74
CA MET A 181 11.75 -2.70 -11.97
C MET A 181 10.24 -2.76 -11.78
N PHE A 182 9.73 -3.82 -11.19
CA PHE A 182 8.30 -3.95 -10.92
C PHE A 182 7.80 -2.81 -10.05
N ARG A 183 8.53 -2.50 -8.96
CA ARG A 183 8.20 -1.39 -8.06
C ARG A 183 8.23 -0.04 -8.78
N LEU A 184 9.26 0.22 -9.60
CA LEU A 184 9.36 1.45 -10.38
C LEU A 184 8.17 1.62 -11.33
N LEU A 185 7.85 0.58 -12.11
CA LEU A 185 6.72 0.62 -13.04
C LEU A 185 5.37 0.75 -12.31
N GLN A 186 5.22 0.08 -11.15
CA GLN A 186 4.00 0.13 -10.35
C GLN A 186 3.79 1.49 -9.69
N SER A 187 4.87 2.26 -9.43
CA SER A 187 4.77 3.60 -8.83
C SER A 187 4.00 4.60 -9.70
N GLY A 188 3.85 4.31 -10.98
CA GLY A 188 3.16 5.20 -11.93
C GLY A 188 3.95 6.46 -12.30
N VAL A 189 5.18 6.63 -11.81
CA VAL A 189 6.03 7.76 -12.16
C VAL A 189 6.35 7.77 -13.67
N GLN A 190 6.48 8.95 -14.26
CA GLN A 190 6.90 9.05 -15.65
C GLN A 190 8.36 8.57 -15.81
N ILE A 191 8.61 7.71 -16.78
CA ILE A 191 9.94 7.18 -17.08
C ILE A 191 10.37 7.69 -18.45
N TYR A 192 11.50 8.40 -18.48
CA TYR A 192 12.12 8.88 -19.70
C TYR A 192 13.35 8.03 -20.01
N ILE A 193 13.39 7.44 -21.20
CA ILE A 193 14.46 6.57 -21.68
C ILE A 193 15.41 7.42 -22.53
N ILE A 194 16.58 7.74 -21.99
CA ILE A 194 17.52 8.67 -22.61
C ILE A 194 18.05 8.12 -23.94
N SER A 195 18.38 6.82 -24.00
CA SER A 195 18.89 6.18 -25.22
C SER A 195 17.92 6.20 -26.40
N GLU A 196 16.63 6.31 -26.11
CA GLU A 196 15.56 6.28 -27.11
C GLU A 196 14.89 7.65 -27.29
N ASP A 197 15.28 8.64 -26.50
CA ASP A 197 14.72 10.00 -26.47
C ASP A 197 13.20 10.03 -26.39
N ARG A 198 12.62 9.18 -25.52
CA ARG A 198 11.16 9.06 -25.37
C ARG A 198 10.74 8.69 -23.95
N TYR A 199 9.49 8.91 -23.66
CA TYR A 199 8.85 8.37 -22.47
C TYR A 199 8.36 6.94 -22.71
N LEU A 200 8.38 6.13 -21.62
CA LEU A 200 7.81 4.79 -21.63
C LEU A 200 6.30 4.87 -21.87
N GLY A 201 5.81 4.20 -22.90
CA GLY A 201 4.40 4.20 -23.28
C GLY A 201 3.50 3.37 -22.34
N TYR A 202 2.20 3.67 -22.38
CA TYR A 202 1.19 2.97 -21.56
C TYR A 202 1.17 1.46 -21.80
N ASP A 203 1.10 1.04 -23.06
CA ASP A 203 1.01 -0.38 -23.42
C ASP A 203 2.31 -1.12 -23.10
N GLU A 204 3.46 -0.48 -23.28
CA GLU A 204 4.75 -1.02 -22.86
C GLU A 204 4.81 -1.22 -21.34
N ARG A 205 4.43 -0.22 -20.57
CA ARG A 205 4.37 -0.31 -19.09
C ARG A 205 3.48 -1.46 -18.66
N LYS A 206 2.29 -1.58 -19.25
CA LYS A 206 1.34 -2.65 -18.92
C LYS A 206 1.89 -4.03 -19.25
N ALA A 207 2.50 -4.19 -20.43
CA ALA A 207 3.12 -5.44 -20.85
C ALA A 207 4.29 -5.81 -19.94
N MET A 208 5.14 -4.84 -19.59
CA MET A 208 6.27 -5.05 -18.68
C MET A 208 5.80 -5.44 -17.27
N LEU A 209 4.79 -4.77 -16.72
CA LEU A 209 4.23 -5.12 -15.42
C LEU A 209 3.69 -6.55 -15.38
N TYR A 210 2.97 -6.97 -16.42
CA TYR A 210 2.47 -8.35 -16.55
C TYR A 210 3.63 -9.36 -16.60
N LEU A 211 4.64 -9.08 -17.42
CA LEU A 211 5.81 -9.96 -17.55
C LEU A 211 6.58 -10.09 -16.23
N LEU A 212 6.88 -8.95 -15.59
CA LEU A 212 7.64 -8.91 -14.35
C LEU A 212 6.90 -9.60 -13.20
N ARG A 213 5.58 -9.48 -13.11
CA ARG A 213 4.76 -10.22 -12.15
C ARG A 213 4.92 -11.73 -12.31
N ASN A 214 4.78 -12.24 -13.54
CA ASN A 214 4.98 -13.65 -13.80
C ASN A 214 6.41 -14.11 -13.48
N MET A 215 7.41 -13.28 -13.75
CA MET A 215 8.81 -13.57 -13.37
C MET A 215 8.98 -13.66 -11.84
N LEU A 216 8.39 -12.75 -11.08
CA LEU A 216 8.43 -12.79 -9.61
C LEU A 216 7.78 -14.06 -9.07
N GLU A 217 6.63 -14.45 -9.59
CA GLU A 217 5.96 -15.70 -9.22
C GLU A 217 6.82 -16.93 -9.53
N CYS A 218 7.51 -16.94 -10.68
CA CYS A 218 8.47 -18.02 -11.03
C CYS A 218 9.66 -18.05 -10.08
N ILE A 219 10.22 -16.90 -9.73
CA ILE A 219 11.35 -16.79 -8.78
C ILE A 219 10.92 -17.33 -7.41
N ASP A 220 9.76 -16.94 -6.91
CA ASP A 220 9.24 -17.41 -5.64
C ASP A 220 8.98 -18.92 -5.63
N ARG A 221 8.39 -19.46 -6.71
CA ARG A 221 8.17 -20.89 -6.88
C ARG A 221 9.49 -21.66 -6.85
N ASN A 222 10.47 -21.21 -7.62
CA ASN A 222 11.79 -21.84 -7.67
C ASN A 222 12.51 -21.78 -6.32
N ASN A 223 12.39 -20.67 -5.60
CA ASN A 223 12.96 -20.53 -4.26
C ASN A 223 12.30 -21.49 -3.25
N ARG A 224 10.98 -21.72 -3.35
CA ARG A 224 10.27 -22.72 -2.53
C ARG A 224 10.76 -24.14 -2.83
N LEU A 225 10.81 -24.52 -4.11
CA LEU A 225 11.30 -25.83 -4.53
C LEU A 225 12.73 -26.10 -4.03
N ARG A 226 13.64 -25.16 -4.25
CA ARG A 226 15.02 -25.28 -3.73
C ARG A 226 15.11 -25.45 -2.21
N ARG A 227 14.24 -24.76 -1.46
CA ARG A 227 14.17 -24.92 0.00
C ARG A 227 13.65 -26.31 0.38
N GLU A 228 12.62 -26.80 -0.30
CA GLU A 228 12.04 -28.13 -0.08
C GLU A 228 13.08 -29.23 -0.40
N GLU A 229 13.75 -29.14 -1.56
CA GLU A 229 14.83 -30.03 -1.96
C GLU A 229 15.98 -30.03 -0.94
N GLY A 230 16.42 -28.83 -0.50
CA GLY A 230 17.47 -28.71 0.50
C GLY A 230 17.09 -29.30 1.87
N ILE A 231 15.82 -29.18 2.27
CA ILE A 231 15.30 -29.81 3.49
C ILE A 231 15.28 -31.34 3.35
N GLU A 232 14.84 -31.85 2.20
CA GLU A 232 14.81 -33.30 1.96
C GLU A 232 16.23 -33.89 1.90
N GLU A 233 17.15 -33.21 1.24
CA GLU A 233 18.55 -33.62 1.21
C GLU A 233 19.18 -33.61 2.61
N ALA A 234 18.92 -32.56 3.40
CA ALA A 234 19.39 -32.48 4.79
C ALA A 234 18.79 -33.60 5.67
N LYS A 235 17.52 -33.98 5.42
CA LYS A 235 16.89 -35.14 6.09
C LYS A 235 17.55 -36.46 5.70
N ARG A 236 17.80 -36.70 4.39
CA ARG A 236 18.48 -37.92 3.91
C ARG A 236 19.90 -38.06 4.48
N ASN A 237 20.62 -36.93 4.62
CA ASN A 237 21.98 -36.89 5.14
C ASN A 237 22.01 -36.84 6.67
N GLY A 238 20.91 -36.98 7.38
CA GLY A 238 20.82 -36.93 8.84
C GLY A 238 21.20 -35.58 9.45
N ARG A 239 21.33 -34.51 8.60
CA ARG A 239 21.72 -33.17 9.05
C ARG A 239 20.54 -32.31 9.49
N TYR A 240 19.32 -32.71 9.08
CA TYR A 240 18.10 -32.00 9.46
C TYR A 240 17.55 -32.54 10.77
N ALA A 241 18.01 -31.95 11.87
CA ALA A 241 17.52 -32.30 13.21
C ALA A 241 16.21 -31.61 13.60
N GLY A 242 15.67 -30.72 12.72
CA GLY A 242 14.55 -29.90 13.08
C GLY A 242 14.89 -28.86 14.17
N ARG A 243 13.87 -28.29 14.79
CA ARG A 243 14.06 -27.48 16.00
C ARG A 243 14.45 -28.44 17.11
N LYS A 244 15.61 -28.19 17.75
CA LYS A 244 16.05 -28.98 18.90
C LYS A 244 14.88 -29.18 19.87
N PRO A 245 14.58 -30.43 20.27
CA PRO A 245 13.55 -30.65 21.28
C PRO A 245 13.96 -29.88 22.55
N ILE A 246 12.98 -29.28 23.20
CA ILE A 246 13.21 -28.68 24.51
C ILE A 246 13.52 -29.88 25.44
N GLU A 247 14.77 -29.97 25.90
CA GLU A 247 15.16 -30.94 26.90
C GLU A 247 14.54 -30.54 28.24
N LEU A 248 13.58 -31.30 28.67
CA LEU A 248 12.92 -31.11 29.96
C LEU A 248 13.36 -32.26 30.86
N ASP A 249 13.65 -31.93 32.10
CA ASP A 249 13.81 -32.93 33.12
C ASP A 249 12.47 -33.66 33.35
N ASP A 250 12.46 -34.98 33.14
CA ASP A 250 11.26 -35.80 33.22
C ASP A 250 10.65 -35.78 34.64
N GLN A 251 11.46 -35.68 35.68
CA GLN A 251 10.99 -35.57 37.06
C GLN A 251 10.30 -34.23 37.30
N LEU A 252 10.91 -33.14 36.84
CA LEU A 252 10.33 -31.81 36.93
C LEU A 252 9.06 -31.70 36.11
N LEU A 253 9.05 -32.24 34.88
CA LEU A 253 7.86 -32.28 34.03
C LEU A 253 6.68 -33.00 34.68
N LYS A 254 6.96 -34.17 35.28
CA LYS A 254 5.96 -34.96 36.01
C LYS A 254 5.39 -34.23 37.23
N GLN A 255 6.24 -33.59 38.01
CA GLN A 255 5.82 -32.80 39.19
C GLN A 255 4.97 -31.62 38.81
N VAL A 256 5.39 -30.86 37.80
CA VAL A 256 4.65 -29.69 37.30
C VAL A 256 3.34 -30.13 36.66
N ALA A 257 3.32 -31.21 35.86
CA ALA A 257 2.12 -31.74 35.25
C ALA A 257 1.07 -32.14 36.31
N ILE A 258 1.47 -32.89 37.36
CA ILE A 258 0.58 -33.29 38.45
C ILE A 258 0.06 -32.08 39.22
N ALA A 259 0.92 -31.10 39.51
CA ALA A 259 0.49 -29.87 40.20
C ALA A 259 -0.49 -29.05 39.38
N PHE A 260 -0.27 -28.94 38.07
CA PHE A 260 -1.17 -28.25 37.13
C PHE A 260 -2.51 -28.98 36.98
N LEU A 261 -2.51 -30.28 36.73
CA LEU A 261 -3.73 -31.08 36.55
C LEU A 261 -4.60 -31.09 37.81
N ASN A 262 -3.97 -30.97 39.00
CA ASN A 262 -4.68 -30.86 40.29
C ASN A 262 -5.04 -29.39 40.65
N ASN A 263 -4.92 -28.45 39.73
CA ASN A 263 -5.20 -27.02 39.95
C ASN A 263 -4.40 -26.36 41.08
N ARG A 264 -3.21 -26.90 41.42
CA ARG A 264 -2.33 -26.36 42.48
C ARG A 264 -1.46 -25.20 41.99
N ILE A 265 -1.23 -25.12 40.70
CA ILE A 265 -0.50 -24.03 40.04
C ILE A 265 -1.19 -23.57 38.80
N SER A 266 -1.01 -22.31 38.43
CA SER A 266 -1.57 -21.73 37.21
C SER A 266 -0.83 -22.20 35.97
N GLU A 267 -1.46 -22.04 34.79
CA GLU A 267 -0.83 -22.31 33.49
C GLU A 267 0.47 -21.52 33.31
N GLN A 268 0.45 -20.23 33.62
CA GLN A 268 1.62 -19.36 33.50
C GLN A 268 2.78 -19.80 34.38
N GLU A 269 2.46 -20.18 35.60
CA GLU A 269 3.44 -20.67 36.55
C GLU A 269 4.01 -22.02 36.11
N ALA A 270 3.18 -22.93 35.62
CA ALA A 270 3.62 -24.23 35.11
C ALA A 270 4.53 -24.06 33.88
N MET A 271 4.18 -23.18 32.96
CA MET A 271 4.98 -22.86 31.78
C MET A 271 6.31 -22.23 32.16
N SER A 272 6.33 -21.32 33.13
CA SER A 272 7.53 -20.65 33.62
C SER A 272 8.49 -21.65 34.27
N ARG A 273 7.99 -22.56 35.13
CA ARG A 273 8.81 -23.61 35.78
C ARG A 273 9.45 -24.57 34.80
N LEU A 274 8.79 -24.85 33.68
CA LEU A 274 9.30 -25.71 32.61
C LEU A 274 10.11 -24.95 31.54
N GLY A 275 10.24 -23.64 31.63
CA GLY A 275 10.92 -22.81 30.61
C GLY A 275 10.23 -22.88 29.24
N ILE A 276 8.93 -23.14 29.18
CA ILE A 276 8.16 -23.27 27.93
C ILE A 276 7.41 -21.97 27.66
N ASN A 277 7.74 -21.31 26.56
CA ASN A 277 7.08 -20.05 26.14
C ASN A 277 5.84 -20.23 25.24
N SER A 278 5.58 -21.46 24.76
CA SER A 278 4.48 -21.76 23.83
C SER A 278 3.42 -22.62 24.50
N ARG A 279 2.18 -22.12 24.57
CA ARG A 279 1.01 -22.85 25.06
C ARG A 279 0.81 -24.20 24.37
N SER A 280 0.91 -24.23 23.03
CA SER A 280 0.74 -25.46 22.26
C SER A 280 1.80 -26.53 22.61
N THR A 281 3.03 -26.09 22.84
CA THR A 281 4.12 -27.00 23.28
C THR A 281 3.88 -27.51 24.71
N PHE A 282 3.42 -26.63 25.61
CA PHE A 282 3.07 -26.98 26.97
C PHE A 282 1.97 -28.06 27.02
N TYR A 283 0.83 -27.80 26.38
CA TYR A 283 -0.27 -28.76 26.35
C TYR A 283 0.08 -30.08 25.69
N ARG A 284 0.90 -30.06 24.64
CA ARG A 284 1.37 -31.30 23.99
C ARG A 284 2.22 -32.16 24.94
N ARG A 285 3.03 -31.54 25.78
CA ARG A 285 3.84 -32.25 26.78
C ARG A 285 3.03 -32.77 27.97
N ILE A 286 2.06 -31.98 28.45
CA ILE A 286 1.19 -32.36 29.55
C ILE A 286 0.21 -33.47 29.17
N ARG A 287 -0.17 -33.55 27.88
CA ARG A 287 -1.14 -34.55 27.38
C ARG A 287 -0.71 -36.00 27.69
N ALA A 288 0.55 -36.25 27.84
CA ALA A 288 1.08 -37.58 28.20
C ALA A 288 0.80 -38.00 29.68
N PHE A 289 0.31 -37.04 30.52
CA PHE A 289 -0.01 -37.25 31.94
C PHE A 289 -1.53 -37.16 32.24
N ARG A 290 -2.34 -36.98 31.25
CA ARG A 290 -3.80 -37.11 31.29
C ARG A 290 -4.20 -38.54 31.06
#